data_bb43131a74a88fef5042663fa4659a07
#
_entry.id   bb43131a74a88fef5042663fa4659a07
#
_cell.length_a   1.000
_cell.length_b   1.000
_cell.length_c   1.000
_cell.angle_alpha   90.00
_cell.angle_beta   90.00
_cell.angle_gamma   90.00
#
_symmetry.space_group_name_H-M   'P 1'
#
loop_
_entity.id
_entity.type
_entity.pdbx_description
1 polymer ?
#
loop_
_entity_poly.entity_id
_entity_poly.type
_entity_poly.pdbx_seq_one_letter_code
_entity_poly.pdbx_strand_id
1 'polypeptide(L)'
;MARTKILVVEDERIVAKDLQRRLQRMGYTVCAIASSGQEAIEQVAQTTPHIVLMDIILQGPMDGVEAAEHIRARFNIPIIYLTAHADANTLQRAKATEPFGYLLKPFEAKALQTTIEMALYKHQMEQERAQLLRQLQDALANIKTLRGLLPICAACKNIRDDQGYWDQLESYISKHSEAQFTHGICPDCVKKLYPELFNESAEPPDIAPDSP
;
A
#
# COMPACT_ATOMS: atom_id res chain seq x y z
N MET A 1 -23.77 -10.25 -6.57
CA MET A 1 -22.86 -9.46 -5.72
C MET A 1 -22.91 -10.02 -4.31
N ALA A 2 -21.77 -10.23 -3.66
CA ALA A 2 -21.74 -10.68 -2.27
C ALA A 2 -22.34 -9.56 -1.38
N ARG A 3 -23.22 -9.96 -0.46
CA ARG A 3 -23.84 -9.01 0.47
C ARG A 3 -22.79 -8.53 1.48
N THR A 4 -22.78 -7.22 1.78
CA THR A 4 -21.90 -6.65 2.80
C THR A 4 -22.17 -7.27 4.17
N LYS A 5 -21.14 -7.84 4.79
CA LYS A 5 -21.21 -8.45 6.13
C LYS A 5 -20.93 -7.39 7.19
N ILE A 6 -21.80 -7.30 8.18
CA ILE A 6 -21.70 -6.34 9.29
C ILE A 6 -21.66 -7.12 10.60
N LEU A 7 -20.71 -6.79 11.47
CA LEU A 7 -20.72 -7.20 12.87
C LEU A 7 -21.38 -6.08 13.69
N VAL A 8 -22.33 -6.43 14.53
CA VAL A 8 -22.97 -5.51 15.47
C VAL A 8 -22.45 -5.80 16.87
N VAL A 9 -21.94 -4.77 17.57
CA VAL A 9 -21.46 -4.87 18.94
C VAL A 9 -22.31 -3.95 19.80
N GLU A 10 -23.16 -4.55 20.64
CA GLU A 10 -24.17 -3.88 21.45
C GLU A 10 -24.56 -4.80 22.62
N ASP A 11 -24.44 -4.34 23.84
CA ASP A 11 -24.76 -5.13 25.05
C ASP A 11 -26.27 -5.20 25.35
N GLU A 12 -27.04 -4.20 24.88
CA GLU A 12 -28.48 -4.23 24.99
C GLU A 12 -29.11 -5.12 23.90
N ARG A 13 -29.54 -6.33 24.27
CA ARG A 13 -30.11 -7.35 23.36
C ARG A 13 -31.25 -6.86 22.50
N ILE A 14 -32.07 -5.95 23.02
CA ILE A 14 -33.25 -5.41 22.29
C ILE A 14 -32.76 -4.48 21.20
N VAL A 15 -31.84 -3.58 21.53
CA VAL A 15 -31.21 -2.65 20.57
C VAL A 15 -30.45 -3.40 19.48
N ALA A 16 -29.65 -4.39 19.86
CA ALA A 16 -28.90 -5.22 18.93
C ALA A 16 -29.82 -5.95 17.92
N LYS A 17 -30.96 -6.52 18.38
CA LYS A 17 -31.92 -7.19 17.51
C LYS A 17 -32.69 -6.21 16.61
N ASP A 18 -33.03 -5.02 17.10
CA ASP A 18 -33.66 -4.00 16.25
C ASP A 18 -32.69 -3.56 15.15
N LEU A 19 -31.45 -3.28 15.51
CA LEU A 19 -30.40 -2.93 14.56
C LEU A 19 -30.17 -4.03 13.51
N GLN A 20 -30.12 -5.28 13.94
CA GLN A 20 -30.03 -6.43 13.02
C GLN A 20 -31.16 -6.44 11.99
N ARG A 21 -32.42 -6.28 12.44
CA ARG A 21 -33.59 -6.25 11.56
C ARG A 21 -33.55 -5.08 10.56
N ARG A 22 -33.12 -3.90 11.01
CA ARG A 22 -32.98 -2.72 10.14
C ARG A 22 -31.93 -2.95 9.06
N LEU A 23 -30.75 -3.46 9.43
CA LEU A 23 -29.66 -3.78 8.51
C LEU A 23 -30.08 -4.83 7.48
N GLN A 24 -30.77 -5.88 7.91
CA GLN A 24 -31.27 -6.92 7.01
C GLN A 24 -32.31 -6.39 6.00
N ARG A 25 -33.20 -5.46 6.42
CA ARG A 25 -34.16 -4.79 5.51
C ARG A 25 -33.45 -3.91 4.48
N MET A 26 -32.29 -3.34 4.80
CA MET A 26 -31.43 -2.59 3.88
C MET A 26 -30.60 -3.47 2.94
N GLY A 27 -30.67 -4.81 3.08
CA GLY A 27 -29.95 -5.75 2.23
C GLY A 27 -28.57 -6.16 2.74
N TYR A 28 -28.16 -5.73 3.93
CA TYR A 28 -26.91 -6.15 4.57
C TYR A 28 -27.04 -7.52 5.23
N THR A 29 -25.91 -8.19 5.42
CA THR A 29 -25.84 -9.44 6.20
C THR A 29 -25.20 -9.16 7.55
N VAL A 30 -25.96 -9.32 8.63
CA VAL A 30 -25.37 -9.29 9.98
C VAL A 30 -24.76 -10.68 10.23
N CYS A 31 -23.43 -10.76 10.24
CA CYS A 31 -22.70 -12.01 10.37
C CYS A 31 -22.60 -12.49 11.83
N ALA A 32 -22.60 -11.59 12.78
CA ALA A 32 -22.66 -11.88 14.21
C ALA A 32 -23.18 -10.65 15.00
N ILE A 33 -23.58 -10.92 16.24
CA ILE A 33 -23.86 -9.89 17.26
C ILE A 33 -22.98 -10.25 18.45
N ALA A 34 -22.19 -9.28 18.92
CA ALA A 34 -21.39 -9.40 20.13
C ALA A 34 -21.94 -8.48 21.23
N SER A 35 -21.88 -8.92 22.46
CA SER A 35 -22.38 -8.20 23.63
C SER A 35 -21.27 -7.57 24.47
N SER A 36 -20.02 -7.79 24.11
CA SER A 36 -18.83 -7.26 24.82
C SER A 36 -17.67 -7.00 23.84
N GLY A 37 -16.70 -6.19 24.27
CA GLY A 37 -15.50 -5.91 23.48
C GLY A 37 -14.69 -7.16 23.18
N GLN A 38 -14.55 -8.06 24.17
CA GLN A 38 -13.82 -9.32 23.98
C GLN A 38 -14.49 -10.21 22.92
N GLU A 39 -15.81 -10.39 23.04
CA GLU A 39 -16.59 -11.18 22.05
C GLU A 39 -16.51 -10.55 20.67
N ALA A 40 -16.49 -9.21 20.56
CA ALA A 40 -16.35 -8.52 19.29
C ALA A 40 -15.03 -8.87 18.57
N ILE A 41 -13.90 -8.89 19.28
CA ILE A 41 -12.59 -9.26 18.73
C ILE A 41 -12.60 -10.71 18.22
N GLU A 42 -13.19 -11.63 18.99
CA GLU A 42 -13.31 -13.05 18.60
C GLU A 42 -14.19 -13.23 17.36
N GLN A 43 -15.34 -12.52 17.32
CA GLN A 43 -16.26 -12.58 16.20
C GLN A 43 -15.67 -11.97 14.93
N VAL A 44 -14.87 -10.91 15.03
CA VAL A 44 -14.13 -10.36 13.89
C VAL A 44 -13.20 -11.40 13.27
N ALA A 45 -12.43 -12.11 14.11
CA ALA A 45 -11.52 -13.14 13.64
C ALA A 45 -12.22 -14.31 12.94
N GLN A 46 -13.42 -14.70 13.44
CA GLN A 46 -14.17 -15.86 12.93
C GLN A 46 -14.96 -15.52 11.67
N THR A 47 -15.59 -14.34 11.62
CA THR A 47 -16.59 -13.99 10.58
C THR A 47 -16.05 -13.11 9.48
N THR A 48 -14.90 -12.46 9.68
CA THR A 48 -14.29 -11.50 8.76
C THR A 48 -15.30 -10.51 8.19
N PRO A 49 -15.90 -9.64 9.03
CA PRO A 49 -16.90 -8.66 8.60
C PRO A 49 -16.24 -7.60 7.72
N HIS A 50 -17.03 -6.97 6.85
CA HIS A 50 -16.57 -5.84 6.05
C HIS A 50 -16.58 -4.52 6.84
N ILE A 51 -17.39 -4.44 7.91
CA ILE A 51 -17.54 -3.26 8.78
C ILE A 51 -18.09 -3.69 10.14
N VAL A 52 -17.69 -2.95 11.18
CA VAL A 52 -18.18 -3.14 12.55
C VAL A 52 -19.00 -1.92 12.97
N LEU A 53 -20.20 -2.15 13.49
CA LEU A 53 -20.97 -1.15 14.22
C LEU A 53 -20.75 -1.40 15.71
N MET A 54 -20.10 -0.47 16.39
CA MET A 54 -19.59 -0.61 17.74
C MET A 54 -20.24 0.38 18.69
N ASP A 55 -20.97 -0.09 19.70
CA ASP A 55 -21.33 0.81 20.79
C ASP A 55 -20.06 1.24 21.55
N ILE A 56 -19.97 2.50 21.89
CA ILE A 56 -18.88 3.05 22.68
C ILE A 56 -18.91 2.52 24.11
N ILE A 57 -20.10 2.45 24.70
CA ILE A 57 -20.32 2.03 26.08
C ILE A 57 -20.76 0.57 26.07
N LEU A 58 -19.88 -0.32 26.47
CA LEU A 58 -20.16 -1.75 26.63
C LEU A 58 -19.96 -2.15 28.08
N GLN A 59 -20.76 -3.09 28.55
CA GLN A 59 -20.57 -3.69 29.87
C GLN A 59 -19.38 -4.66 29.85
N GLY A 60 -18.56 -4.61 30.91
CA GLY A 60 -17.43 -5.52 31.08
C GLY A 60 -16.09 -4.80 31.27
N PRO A 61 -14.99 -5.56 31.22
CA PRO A 61 -13.65 -5.03 31.50
C PRO A 61 -13.09 -4.19 30.34
N MET A 62 -13.68 -4.28 29.13
CA MET A 62 -13.23 -3.63 27.92
C MET A 62 -14.38 -2.84 27.30
N ASP A 63 -14.18 -1.54 27.11
CA ASP A 63 -15.17 -0.68 26.43
C ASP A 63 -15.07 -0.81 24.89
N GLY A 64 -16.02 -0.18 24.16
CA GLY A 64 -16.04 -0.24 22.70
C GLY A 64 -14.87 0.46 22.05
N VAL A 65 -14.25 1.45 22.71
CA VAL A 65 -13.07 2.15 22.19
C VAL A 65 -11.85 1.24 22.23
N GLU A 66 -11.60 0.59 23.35
CA GLU A 66 -10.50 -0.36 23.52
C GLU A 66 -10.64 -1.56 22.56
N ALA A 67 -11.87 -2.08 22.42
CA ALA A 67 -12.13 -3.16 21.46
C ALA A 67 -11.85 -2.72 20.01
N ALA A 68 -12.21 -1.49 19.66
CA ALA A 68 -11.96 -0.93 18.34
C ALA A 68 -10.47 -0.75 18.05
N GLU A 69 -9.67 -0.31 19.03
CA GLU A 69 -8.21 -0.24 18.91
C GLU A 69 -7.61 -1.60 18.56
N HIS A 70 -8.00 -2.64 19.30
CA HIS A 70 -7.53 -4.01 19.03
C HIS A 70 -7.95 -4.54 17.66
N ILE A 71 -9.21 -4.30 17.26
CA ILE A 71 -9.73 -4.72 15.94
C ILE A 71 -8.98 -4.01 14.82
N ARG A 72 -8.79 -2.70 14.94
CA ARG A 72 -8.11 -1.90 13.91
C ARG A 72 -6.65 -2.31 13.74
N ALA A 73 -5.91 -2.42 14.85
CA ALA A 73 -4.49 -2.78 14.81
C ALA A 73 -4.24 -4.16 14.17
N ARG A 74 -5.19 -5.10 14.35
CA ARG A 74 -5.00 -6.49 13.94
C ARG A 74 -5.64 -6.85 12.60
N PHE A 75 -6.81 -6.26 12.27
CA PHE A 75 -7.64 -6.70 11.16
C PHE A 75 -7.87 -5.63 10.09
N ASN A 76 -7.58 -4.37 10.39
CA ASN A 76 -7.80 -3.24 9.47
C ASN A 76 -9.23 -3.18 8.90
N ILE A 77 -10.24 -3.38 9.76
CA ILE A 77 -11.65 -3.33 9.42
C ILE A 77 -12.22 -1.97 9.83
N PRO A 78 -13.03 -1.31 8.99
CA PRO A 78 -13.63 -0.02 9.32
C PRO A 78 -14.66 -0.15 10.46
N ILE A 79 -14.63 0.82 11.37
CA ILE A 79 -15.50 0.86 12.53
C ILE A 79 -16.34 2.14 12.49
N ILE A 80 -17.65 1.99 12.74
CA ILE A 80 -18.57 3.08 13.00
C ILE A 80 -18.99 2.98 14.46
N TYR A 81 -18.82 4.05 15.22
CA TYR A 81 -19.30 4.11 16.60
C TYR A 81 -20.78 4.46 16.66
N LEU A 82 -21.50 3.76 17.52
CA LEU A 82 -22.85 4.06 17.94
C LEU A 82 -22.79 4.69 19.33
N THR A 83 -23.39 5.85 19.55
CA THR A 83 -23.31 6.54 20.85
C THR A 83 -24.63 7.24 21.18
N ALA A 84 -25.10 7.08 22.41
CA ALA A 84 -26.26 7.84 22.93
C ALA A 84 -25.83 9.22 23.48
N HIS A 85 -24.70 9.27 24.18
CA HIS A 85 -24.03 10.47 24.72
C HIS A 85 -22.63 10.03 25.13
N ALA A 86 -21.63 10.50 24.43
CA ALA A 86 -20.27 10.33 24.91
C ALA A 86 -19.85 11.61 25.63
N ASP A 87 -19.30 11.49 26.83
CA ASP A 87 -18.60 12.60 27.45
C ASP A 87 -17.42 13.04 26.55
N ALA A 88 -16.93 14.26 26.76
CA ALA A 88 -15.87 14.83 25.93
C ALA A 88 -14.57 13.95 25.94
N ASN A 89 -14.31 13.25 27.03
CA ASN A 89 -13.11 12.40 27.18
C ASN A 89 -13.26 11.10 26.36
N THR A 90 -14.39 10.43 26.45
CA THR A 90 -14.69 9.21 25.67
C THR A 90 -14.73 9.52 24.16
N LEU A 91 -15.28 10.66 23.79
CA LEU A 91 -15.27 11.10 22.39
C LEU A 91 -13.85 11.43 21.89
N GLN A 92 -12.99 11.97 22.76
CA GLN A 92 -11.59 12.23 22.40
C GLN A 92 -10.79 10.93 22.23
N ARG A 93 -11.01 9.94 23.11
CA ARG A 93 -10.43 8.59 22.95
C ARG A 93 -10.91 7.94 21.66
N ALA A 94 -12.23 7.96 21.41
CA ALA A 94 -12.80 7.40 20.21
C ALA A 94 -12.26 8.08 18.92
N LYS A 95 -11.96 9.38 18.94
CA LYS A 95 -11.30 10.07 17.80
C LYS A 95 -9.87 9.56 17.55
N ALA A 96 -9.14 9.21 18.59
CA ALA A 96 -7.78 8.70 18.45
C ALA A 96 -7.70 7.36 17.71
N THR A 97 -8.78 6.57 17.74
CA THR A 97 -8.90 5.34 16.95
C THR A 97 -9.18 5.58 15.46
N GLU A 98 -9.30 6.85 15.04
CA GLU A 98 -9.62 7.28 13.66
C GLU A 98 -10.77 6.48 13.03
N PRO A 99 -11.98 6.50 13.63
CA PRO A 99 -13.11 5.73 13.13
C PRO A 99 -13.59 6.26 11.79
N PHE A 100 -14.27 5.40 11.06
CA PHE A 100 -14.81 5.76 9.75
C PHE A 100 -16.15 6.52 9.86
N GLY A 101 -16.77 6.57 11.04
CA GLY A 101 -17.98 7.35 11.29
C GLY A 101 -18.47 7.25 12.72
N TYR A 102 -19.42 8.14 13.05
CA TYR A 102 -20.17 8.18 14.31
C TYR A 102 -21.65 8.28 14.02
N LEU A 103 -22.46 7.58 14.78
CA LEU A 103 -23.92 7.67 14.74
C LEU A 103 -24.46 7.92 16.13
N LEU A 104 -25.18 9.03 16.28
CA LEU A 104 -25.87 9.37 17.55
C LEU A 104 -27.19 8.61 17.64
N LYS A 105 -27.39 7.87 18.72
CA LYS A 105 -28.67 7.23 19.05
C LYS A 105 -29.65 8.28 19.62
N PRO A 106 -30.93 8.28 19.21
CA PRO A 106 -31.54 7.45 18.17
C PRO A 106 -31.21 7.94 16.75
N PHE A 107 -30.92 7.03 15.82
CA PHE A 107 -30.60 7.36 14.43
C PHE A 107 -31.68 6.82 13.47
N GLU A 108 -31.87 7.53 12.37
CA GLU A 108 -32.74 7.13 11.28
C GLU A 108 -32.10 6.09 10.38
N ALA A 109 -32.92 5.27 9.71
CA ALA A 109 -32.47 4.26 8.77
C ALA A 109 -31.58 4.83 7.65
N LYS A 110 -31.96 6.00 7.12
CA LYS A 110 -31.18 6.68 6.06
C LYS A 110 -29.80 7.13 6.54
N ALA A 111 -29.70 7.67 7.75
CA ALA A 111 -28.43 8.09 8.34
C ALA A 111 -27.49 6.87 8.53
N LEU A 112 -28.01 5.76 9.08
CA LEU A 112 -27.28 4.51 9.23
C LEU A 112 -26.75 4.00 7.88
N GLN A 113 -27.61 3.92 6.86
CA GLN A 113 -27.22 3.45 5.54
C GLN A 113 -26.13 4.33 4.92
N THR A 114 -26.33 5.66 4.91
CA THR A 114 -25.35 6.60 4.34
C THR A 114 -24.00 6.51 5.04
N THR A 115 -24.00 6.41 6.38
CA THR A 115 -22.75 6.31 7.15
C THR A 115 -22.00 5.01 6.84
N ILE A 116 -22.71 3.88 6.69
CA ILE A 116 -22.11 2.60 6.30
C ILE A 116 -21.49 2.68 4.90
N GLU A 117 -22.25 3.21 3.93
CA GLU A 117 -21.77 3.34 2.55
C GLU A 117 -20.53 4.23 2.46
N MET A 118 -20.54 5.38 3.14
CA MET A 118 -19.40 6.29 3.19
C MET A 118 -18.19 5.68 3.89
N ALA A 119 -18.38 4.95 4.98
CA ALA A 119 -17.29 4.29 5.70
C ALA A 119 -16.63 3.20 4.85
N LEU A 120 -17.41 2.39 4.17
CA LEU A 120 -16.91 1.36 3.25
C LEU A 120 -16.15 1.97 2.07
N TYR A 121 -16.69 3.02 1.47
CA TYR A 121 -16.04 3.73 0.37
C TYR A 121 -14.71 4.35 0.80
N LYS A 122 -14.71 5.06 1.94
CA LYS A 122 -13.48 5.66 2.49
C LYS A 122 -12.41 4.59 2.76
N HIS A 123 -12.80 3.47 3.37
CA HIS A 123 -11.89 2.37 3.66
C HIS A 123 -11.30 1.77 2.37
N GLN A 124 -12.12 1.56 1.34
CA GLN A 124 -11.67 1.09 0.04
C GLN A 124 -10.64 2.05 -0.57
N MET A 125 -10.91 3.36 -0.57
CA MET A 125 -9.99 4.37 -1.08
C MET A 125 -8.65 4.40 -0.33
N GLU A 126 -8.68 4.23 0.99
CA GLU A 126 -7.46 4.13 1.81
C GLU A 126 -6.64 2.89 1.47
N GLN A 127 -7.29 1.75 1.25
CA GLN A 127 -6.62 0.51 0.83
C GLN A 127 -5.98 0.64 -0.56
N GLU A 128 -6.72 1.18 -1.53
CA GLU A 128 -6.21 1.41 -2.89
C GLU A 128 -5.00 2.37 -2.87
N ARG A 129 -5.11 3.47 -2.12
CA ARG A 129 -4.00 4.41 -1.94
C ARG A 129 -2.76 3.73 -1.33
N ALA A 130 -2.93 2.93 -0.29
CA ALA A 130 -1.84 2.21 0.35
C ALA A 130 -1.20 1.18 -0.58
N GLN A 131 -1.99 0.54 -1.44
CA GLN A 131 -1.50 -0.39 -2.46
C GLN A 131 -0.69 0.33 -3.54
N LEU A 132 -1.19 1.45 -4.08
CA LEU A 132 -0.49 2.25 -5.08
C LEU A 132 0.83 2.81 -4.55
N LEU A 133 0.86 3.28 -3.29
CA LEU A 133 2.10 3.75 -2.67
C LEU A 133 3.15 2.63 -2.55
N ARG A 134 2.74 1.42 -2.18
CA ARG A 134 3.65 0.25 -2.15
C ARG A 134 4.19 -0.07 -3.53
N GLN A 135 3.34 -0.11 -4.55
CA GLN A 135 3.76 -0.36 -5.93
C GLN A 135 4.76 0.70 -6.43
N LEU A 136 4.51 1.97 -6.09
CA LEU A 136 5.42 3.05 -6.43
C LEU A 136 6.77 2.91 -5.74
N GLN A 137 6.78 2.57 -4.44
CA GLN A 137 8.02 2.33 -3.69
C GLN A 137 8.82 1.16 -4.28
N ASP A 138 8.14 0.06 -4.61
CA ASP A 138 8.77 -1.11 -5.24
C ASP A 138 9.33 -0.76 -6.62
N ALA A 139 8.59 0.01 -7.43
CA ALA A 139 9.07 0.48 -8.72
C ALA A 139 10.31 1.37 -8.59
N LEU A 140 10.30 2.31 -7.63
CA LEU A 140 11.45 3.18 -7.35
C LEU A 140 12.68 2.39 -6.83
N ALA A 141 12.47 1.38 -6.00
CA ALA A 141 13.54 0.52 -5.50
C ALA A 141 14.19 -0.32 -6.62
N ASN A 142 13.41 -0.67 -7.65
CA ASN A 142 13.87 -1.43 -8.80
C ASN A 142 14.54 -0.60 -9.88
N ILE A 143 14.53 0.75 -9.77
CA ILE A 143 15.26 1.60 -10.71
C ILE A 143 16.76 1.41 -10.49
N LYS A 144 17.42 0.72 -11.44
CA LYS A 144 18.88 0.54 -11.47
C LYS A 144 19.51 1.87 -11.85
N THR A 145 20.03 2.60 -10.89
CA THR A 145 20.80 3.83 -11.14
C THR A 145 22.21 3.67 -10.63
N LEU A 146 23.18 3.93 -11.50
CA LEU A 146 24.58 4.06 -11.09
C LEU A 146 24.72 5.35 -10.25
N ARG A 147 24.93 5.22 -8.96
CA ARG A 147 25.13 6.36 -8.05
C ARG A 147 26.42 6.21 -7.27
N GLY A 148 27.12 7.33 -7.05
CA GLY A 148 28.31 7.40 -6.23
C GLY A 148 29.62 7.20 -7.00
N LEU A 149 30.70 6.98 -6.26
CA LEU A 149 32.03 6.72 -6.82
C LEU A 149 32.19 5.24 -7.12
N LEU A 150 32.44 4.92 -8.39
CA LEU A 150 32.74 3.54 -8.79
C LEU A 150 34.23 3.29 -8.64
N PRO A 151 34.67 2.30 -7.85
CA PRO A 151 36.10 1.94 -7.72
C PRO A 151 36.59 1.29 -9.00
N ILE A 152 37.34 2.05 -9.80
CA ILE A 152 37.88 1.61 -11.08
C ILE A 152 39.38 1.36 -10.97
N CYS A 153 39.86 0.27 -11.59
CA CYS A 153 41.27 -0.01 -11.69
C CYS A 153 41.97 1.03 -12.59
N ALA A 154 43.02 1.66 -12.09
CA ALA A 154 43.78 2.67 -12.84
C ALA A 154 44.41 2.13 -14.12
N ALA A 155 44.81 0.84 -14.13
CA ALA A 155 45.46 0.20 -15.25
C ALA A 155 44.48 -0.40 -16.28
N CYS A 156 43.63 -1.38 -15.87
CA CYS A 156 42.80 -2.13 -16.81
C CYS A 156 41.37 -1.60 -16.93
N LYS A 157 41.00 -0.60 -16.10
CA LYS A 157 39.65 0.05 -16.09
C LYS A 157 38.48 -0.86 -15.65
N ASN A 158 38.78 -2.05 -15.11
CA ASN A 158 37.73 -2.87 -14.49
C ASN A 158 37.14 -2.18 -13.26
N ILE A 159 35.88 -2.41 -13.00
CA ILE A 159 35.14 -1.90 -11.82
C ILE A 159 35.10 -2.98 -10.75
N ARG A 160 35.32 -2.61 -9.49
CA ARG A 160 35.18 -3.51 -8.35
C ARG A 160 33.73 -3.40 -7.82
N ASP A 161 33.05 -4.53 -7.74
CA ASP A 161 31.69 -4.61 -7.13
C ASP A 161 31.74 -4.58 -5.59
N ASP A 162 30.57 -4.56 -4.97
CA ASP A 162 30.43 -4.52 -3.50
C ASP A 162 30.89 -5.81 -2.81
N GLN A 163 31.07 -6.90 -3.56
CA GLN A 163 31.60 -8.18 -3.06
C GLN A 163 33.11 -8.28 -3.22
N GLY A 164 33.73 -7.28 -3.86
CA GLY A 164 35.19 -7.21 -4.06
C GLY A 164 35.68 -7.83 -5.35
N TYR A 165 34.80 -8.32 -6.23
CA TYR A 165 35.17 -8.87 -7.54
C TYR A 165 35.38 -7.77 -8.58
N TRP A 166 36.25 -8.01 -9.55
CA TRP A 166 36.54 -7.08 -10.63
C TRP A 166 35.82 -7.52 -11.90
N ASP A 167 34.93 -6.68 -12.41
CA ASP A 167 34.21 -6.87 -13.67
C ASP A 167 34.67 -5.88 -14.74
N GLN A 168 34.51 -6.23 -16.01
CA GLN A 168 34.69 -5.28 -17.11
C GLN A 168 33.67 -4.15 -17.02
N LEU A 169 34.06 -2.94 -17.40
CA LEU A 169 33.26 -1.74 -17.34
C LEU A 169 31.88 -1.95 -17.99
N GLU A 170 31.84 -2.47 -19.20
CA GLU A 170 30.66 -2.71 -19.99
C GLU A 170 29.71 -3.72 -19.31
N SER A 171 30.30 -4.82 -18.80
CA SER A 171 29.56 -5.85 -18.07
C SER A 171 28.92 -5.29 -16.79
N TYR A 172 29.69 -4.50 -16.03
CA TYR A 172 29.21 -3.88 -14.81
C TYR A 172 28.07 -2.90 -15.09
N ILE A 173 28.24 -1.99 -16.07
CA ILE A 173 27.23 -0.99 -16.43
C ILE A 173 25.96 -1.66 -16.95
N SER A 174 26.06 -2.67 -17.83
CA SER A 174 24.89 -3.40 -18.34
C SER A 174 24.11 -4.15 -17.26
N LYS A 175 24.79 -4.63 -16.19
CA LYS A 175 24.14 -5.27 -15.03
C LYS A 175 23.42 -4.27 -14.11
N HIS A 176 23.93 -3.01 -14.03
CA HIS A 176 23.48 -2.02 -13.06
C HIS A 176 22.75 -0.82 -13.69
N SER A 177 22.52 -0.85 -15.00
CA SER A 177 21.74 0.15 -15.73
C SER A 177 21.04 -0.50 -16.94
N GLU A 178 20.24 0.27 -17.66
CA GLU A 178 19.62 -0.14 -18.94
C GLU A 178 20.54 0.15 -20.14
N ALA A 179 21.77 0.61 -19.91
CA ALA A 179 22.71 0.94 -20.96
C ALA A 179 23.15 -0.30 -21.73
N GLN A 180 23.15 -0.20 -23.06
CA GLN A 180 23.70 -1.19 -23.99
C GLN A 180 24.90 -0.60 -24.71
N PHE A 181 25.90 -1.43 -24.99
CA PHE A 181 27.12 -1.00 -25.64
C PHE A 181 27.15 -1.48 -27.08
N THR A 182 27.48 -0.56 -27.99
CA THR A 182 27.90 -0.88 -29.37
C THR A 182 29.40 -0.70 -29.48
N HIS A 183 30.06 -1.49 -30.33
CA HIS A 183 31.48 -1.44 -30.52
C HIS A 183 31.83 -0.67 -31.78
N GLY A 184 32.75 0.28 -31.64
CA GLY A 184 33.30 1.06 -32.72
C GLY A 184 34.76 1.39 -32.41
N ILE A 185 35.51 1.83 -33.40
CA ILE A 185 36.91 2.27 -33.24
C ILE A 185 36.95 3.79 -33.45
N CYS A 186 37.41 4.52 -32.46
CA CYS A 186 37.52 5.98 -32.56
C CYS A 186 38.68 6.36 -33.53
N PRO A 187 38.66 7.57 -34.13
CA PRO A 187 39.65 8.00 -35.12
C PRO A 187 41.10 7.89 -34.63
N ASP A 188 41.34 8.17 -33.35
CA ASP A 188 42.71 8.09 -32.80
C ASP A 188 43.18 6.65 -32.63
N CYS A 189 42.28 5.73 -32.33
CA CYS A 189 42.58 4.30 -32.27
C CYS A 189 42.74 3.72 -33.69
N VAL A 190 41.94 4.16 -34.66
CA VAL A 190 42.14 3.76 -36.08
C VAL A 190 43.56 4.12 -36.56
N LYS A 191 44.01 5.35 -36.28
CA LYS A 191 45.37 5.80 -36.65
C LYS A 191 46.48 4.97 -36.00
N LYS A 192 46.24 4.50 -34.76
CA LYS A 192 47.24 3.67 -34.03
C LYS A 192 47.24 2.21 -34.46
N LEU A 193 46.08 1.65 -34.75
CA LEU A 193 45.93 0.24 -35.08
C LEU A 193 46.16 -0.04 -36.58
N TYR A 194 45.88 0.97 -37.41
CA TYR A 194 45.95 0.88 -38.88
C TYR A 194 46.73 2.08 -39.45
N PRO A 195 48.00 2.30 -39.07
CA PRO A 195 48.79 3.46 -39.53
C PRO A 195 48.99 3.46 -41.04
N GLU A 196 48.92 2.31 -41.69
CA GLU A 196 48.99 2.17 -43.15
C GLU A 196 47.86 2.87 -43.90
N LEU A 197 46.70 3.07 -43.27
CA LEU A 197 45.55 3.79 -43.91
C LEU A 197 45.78 5.30 -43.94
N PHE A 198 46.76 5.84 -43.27
CA PHE A 198 47.07 7.26 -43.17
C PHE A 198 48.40 7.67 -43.77
N ASN A 199 49.13 6.73 -44.42
CA ASN A 199 50.31 7.05 -45.20
C ASN A 199 49.86 7.68 -46.52
N GLU A 200 50.32 8.86 -46.86
CA GLU A 200 49.92 9.80 -47.92
C GLU A 200 50.00 9.27 -49.37
N SER A 201 49.95 7.97 -49.63
CA SER A 201 49.98 7.35 -50.96
C SER A 201 48.75 6.51 -51.33
N ALA A 202 47.68 6.52 -50.51
CA ALA A 202 46.42 5.84 -50.81
C ALA A 202 45.25 6.83 -50.80
N GLU A 203 44.54 7.01 -51.92
CA GLU A 203 43.27 7.73 -52.01
C GLU A 203 42.31 7.15 -50.97
N PRO A 204 41.54 8.01 -50.21
CA PRO A 204 40.60 7.53 -49.21
C PRO A 204 39.48 6.72 -49.87
N PRO A 205 39.09 5.57 -49.34
CA PRO A 205 37.88 4.87 -49.80
C PRO A 205 36.64 5.73 -49.59
N ASP A 206 35.80 5.85 -50.63
CA ASP A 206 34.51 6.53 -50.60
C ASP A 206 33.60 5.84 -49.58
N ILE A 207 33.54 6.37 -48.37
CA ILE A 207 32.58 5.92 -47.35
C ILE A 207 31.28 6.70 -47.59
N ALA A 208 30.30 6.08 -48.25
CA ALA A 208 28.95 6.61 -48.35
C ALA A 208 28.34 6.77 -46.94
N PRO A 209 27.66 7.90 -46.64
CA PRO A 209 27.01 8.05 -45.36
C PRO A 209 25.79 7.11 -45.28
N ASP A 210 25.73 6.28 -44.27
CA ASP A 210 24.54 5.52 -43.92
C ASP A 210 23.40 6.49 -43.61
N SER A 211 22.37 6.38 -44.38
CA SER A 211 21.12 7.15 -44.22
C SER A 211 20.32 6.66 -43.05
N PRO A 212 19.44 7.51 -42.44
CA PRO A 212 18.81 7.39 -41.14
C PRO A 212 17.81 6.24 -40.98
#